data_9f56ebbf6d69c1346bdc3d237db9cb0c
#
_entry.id   9f56ebbf6d69c1346bdc3d237db9cb0c
#
_cell.length_a   1.000
_cell.length_b   1.000
_cell.length_c   1.000
_cell.angle_alpha   90.00
_cell.angle_beta   90.00
_cell.angle_gamma   90.00
#
_symmetry.space_group_name_H-M   'P 1'
#
loop_
_entity.id
_entity.type
_entity.pdbx_description
1 polymer ?
#
loop_
_entity_poly.entity_id
_entity_poly.type
_entity_poly.pdbx_seq_one_letter_code
_entity_poly.pdbx_strand_id
1 'polypeptide(L)'
;MNPAVILRIFTWGITIILLVASAGLYRGDFTILRWAVSMAGIILAYTAYRSKKYYWLFVFIVAVAVFNPIIPLYLKSINAWRIIDLMAALAFGVFLWRYYDYYGKGYQFENYIASLFPTNVWVIADKTRDFSRILKRPVESDTHPDFTFRHIKTGKIFAVECKYRSYFYKGGVEWDKRKGENYAMYSRKHKLPVFVAIGVGRSSKNPERLFFCPLEAFNNSRYPIIREEELRRFERDARKQFTSFEEMIEK
;
A
#
# COMPACT_ATOMS: atom_id res chain seq x y z
N MET A 1 4.70 16.98 4.23
CA MET A 1 4.09 16.23 3.11
C MET A 1 4.66 14.82 3.10
N ASN A 2 3.84 13.78 2.93
CA ASN A 2 4.31 12.38 2.94
C ASN A 2 5.25 12.14 1.74
N PRO A 3 6.47 11.58 1.92
CA PRO A 3 7.43 11.31 0.84
C PRO A 3 6.83 10.52 -0.33
N ALA A 4 5.92 9.59 -0.04
CA ALA A 4 5.22 8.82 -1.08
C ALA A 4 4.32 9.70 -1.98
N VAL A 5 3.73 10.76 -1.42
CA VAL A 5 2.90 11.71 -2.18
C VAL A 5 3.78 12.56 -3.09
N ILE A 6 4.93 13.04 -2.58
CA ILE A 6 5.91 13.80 -3.39
C ILE A 6 6.37 12.97 -4.58
N LEU A 7 6.73 11.72 -4.33
CA LEU A 7 7.20 10.80 -5.34
C LEU A 7 6.15 10.52 -6.41
N ARG A 8 4.89 10.38 -5.99
CA ARG A 8 3.75 10.20 -6.90
C ARG A 8 3.54 11.44 -7.78
N ILE A 9 3.54 12.63 -7.19
CA ILE A 9 3.39 13.89 -7.94
C ILE A 9 4.53 14.04 -8.94
N PHE A 10 5.77 13.79 -8.52
CA PHE A 10 6.94 13.83 -9.39
C PHE A 10 6.79 12.87 -10.57
N THR A 11 6.45 11.60 -10.32
CA THR A 11 6.36 10.59 -11.38
C THR A 11 5.19 10.88 -12.34
N TRP A 12 4.04 11.38 -11.84
CA TRP A 12 2.96 11.85 -12.71
C TRP A 12 3.38 13.07 -13.54
N GLY A 13 4.12 14.00 -12.95
CA GLY A 13 4.68 15.15 -13.67
C GLY A 13 5.56 14.69 -14.85
N ILE A 14 6.46 13.75 -14.65
CA ILE A 14 7.31 13.17 -15.70
C ILE A 14 6.46 12.46 -16.77
N THR A 15 5.43 11.72 -16.38
CA THR A 15 4.51 11.05 -17.30
C THR A 15 3.82 12.08 -18.24
N ILE A 16 3.37 13.20 -17.68
CA ILE A 16 2.74 14.28 -18.46
C ILE A 16 3.76 14.93 -19.41
N ILE A 17 5.00 15.19 -18.93
CA ILE A 17 6.06 15.78 -19.78
C ILE A 17 6.42 14.84 -20.94
N LEU A 18 6.47 13.54 -20.71
CA LEU A 18 6.69 12.55 -21.77
C LEU A 18 5.55 12.54 -22.82
N LEU A 19 4.29 12.70 -22.39
CA LEU A 19 3.16 12.87 -23.32
C LEU A 19 3.30 14.15 -24.16
N VAL A 20 3.72 15.26 -23.55
CA VAL A 20 3.99 16.52 -24.26
C VAL A 20 5.15 16.36 -25.24
N ALA A 21 6.22 15.65 -24.86
CA ALA A 21 7.36 15.35 -25.71
C ALA A 21 6.96 14.45 -26.90
N SER A 22 6.15 13.42 -26.67
CA SER A 22 5.64 12.53 -27.73
C SER A 22 4.79 13.27 -28.75
N ALA A 23 4.03 14.27 -28.34
CA ALA A 23 3.28 15.16 -29.23
C ALA A 23 4.16 16.16 -29.99
N GLY A 24 5.47 16.22 -29.70
CA GLY A 24 6.40 17.18 -30.33
C GLY A 24 6.26 18.62 -29.80
N LEU A 25 5.57 18.79 -28.68
CA LEU A 25 5.32 20.12 -28.06
C LEU A 25 6.36 20.48 -26.99
N TYR A 26 7.22 19.55 -26.60
CA TYR A 26 8.27 19.81 -25.61
C TYR A 26 9.34 20.75 -26.17
N ARG A 27 9.61 21.84 -25.47
CA ARG A 27 10.59 22.89 -25.84
C ARG A 27 11.74 23.02 -24.86
N GLY A 28 11.78 22.15 -23.84
CA GLY A 28 12.83 22.15 -22.83
C GLY A 28 14.10 21.40 -23.27
N ASP A 29 15.07 21.34 -22.35
CA ASP A 29 16.29 20.58 -22.55
C ASP A 29 16.04 19.08 -22.44
N PHE A 30 16.31 18.34 -23.51
CA PHE A 30 16.17 16.89 -23.55
C PHE A 30 17.14 16.16 -22.61
N THR A 31 18.28 16.75 -22.26
CA THR A 31 19.20 16.17 -21.28
C THR A 31 18.57 16.16 -19.90
N ILE A 32 17.96 17.27 -19.50
CA ILE A 32 17.21 17.35 -18.24
C ILE A 32 16.04 16.35 -18.22
N LEU A 33 15.31 16.25 -19.35
CA LEU A 33 14.23 15.27 -19.48
C LEU A 33 14.73 13.84 -19.28
N ARG A 34 15.86 13.46 -19.88
CA ARG A 34 16.47 12.13 -19.73
C ARG A 34 16.83 11.84 -18.26
N TRP A 35 17.45 12.79 -17.56
CA TRP A 35 17.73 12.65 -16.13
C TRP A 35 16.45 12.42 -15.33
N ALA A 36 15.42 13.21 -15.56
CA ALA A 36 14.16 13.14 -14.85
C ALA A 36 13.44 11.78 -15.11
N VAL A 37 13.41 11.34 -16.38
CA VAL A 37 12.81 10.04 -16.75
C VAL A 37 13.58 8.87 -16.16
N SER A 38 14.93 8.93 -16.18
CA SER A 38 15.76 7.88 -15.58
C SER A 38 15.55 7.79 -14.07
N MET A 39 15.50 8.92 -13.36
CA MET A 39 15.20 8.94 -11.93
C MET A 39 13.82 8.37 -11.64
N ALA A 40 12.79 8.79 -12.38
CA ALA A 40 11.44 8.25 -12.25
C ALA A 40 11.41 6.74 -12.53
N GLY A 41 12.10 6.29 -13.58
CA GLY A 41 12.24 4.88 -13.94
C GLY A 41 12.88 4.04 -12.84
N ILE A 42 13.95 4.52 -12.21
CA ILE A 42 14.61 3.85 -11.07
C ILE A 42 13.64 3.71 -9.89
N ILE A 43 12.90 4.76 -9.59
CA ILE A 43 11.91 4.75 -8.51
C ILE A 43 10.81 3.72 -8.78
N LEU A 44 10.29 3.70 -10.01
CA LEU A 44 9.25 2.75 -10.42
C LEU A 44 9.79 1.32 -10.47
N ALA A 45 11.03 1.11 -10.96
CA ALA A 45 11.70 -0.18 -10.94
C ALA A 45 11.85 -0.72 -9.51
N TYR A 46 12.29 0.12 -8.59
CA TYR A 46 12.37 -0.25 -7.18
C TYR A 46 10.98 -0.61 -6.60
N THR A 47 9.96 0.18 -6.93
CA THR A 47 8.58 -0.08 -6.48
C THR A 47 8.05 -1.40 -7.06
N ALA A 48 8.33 -1.68 -8.33
CA ALA A 48 7.95 -2.93 -9.00
C ALA A 48 8.67 -4.14 -8.38
N TYR A 49 9.96 -4.02 -8.09
CA TYR A 49 10.75 -5.05 -7.41
C TYR A 49 10.17 -5.39 -6.02
N ARG A 50 9.91 -4.37 -5.21
CA ARG A 50 9.32 -4.53 -3.86
C ARG A 50 7.92 -5.17 -3.91
N SER A 51 7.16 -4.88 -4.97
CA SER A 51 5.82 -5.43 -5.20
C SER A 51 5.85 -6.82 -5.87
N LYS A 52 7.03 -7.41 -6.09
CA LYS A 52 7.22 -8.70 -6.81
C LYS A 52 6.61 -8.68 -8.22
N LYS A 53 6.57 -7.52 -8.86
CA LYS A 53 6.05 -7.33 -10.22
C LYS A 53 7.22 -7.32 -11.23
N TYR A 54 7.89 -8.46 -11.38
CA TYR A 54 9.15 -8.58 -12.17
C TYR A 54 9.00 -8.16 -13.63
N TYR A 55 7.84 -8.35 -14.24
CA TYR A 55 7.56 -7.85 -15.59
C TYR A 55 7.71 -6.32 -15.67
N TRP A 56 7.09 -5.58 -14.73
CA TRP A 56 7.20 -4.13 -14.66
C TRP A 56 8.61 -3.66 -14.28
N LEU A 57 9.31 -4.41 -13.43
CA LEU A 57 10.72 -4.16 -13.14
C LEU A 57 11.55 -4.16 -14.43
N PHE A 58 11.38 -5.17 -15.31
CA PHE A 58 12.05 -5.24 -16.58
C PHE A 58 11.72 -4.06 -17.49
N VAL A 59 10.43 -3.69 -17.61
CA VAL A 59 9.99 -2.53 -18.39
C VAL A 59 10.68 -1.23 -17.94
N PHE A 60 10.79 -1.00 -16.63
CA PHE A 60 11.44 0.21 -16.11
C PHE A 60 12.96 0.18 -16.25
N ILE A 61 13.60 -0.97 -16.13
CA ILE A 61 15.04 -1.11 -16.42
C ILE A 61 15.32 -0.75 -17.89
N VAL A 62 14.50 -1.23 -18.83
CA VAL A 62 14.61 -0.86 -20.25
C VAL A 62 14.40 0.65 -20.45
N ALA A 63 13.40 1.24 -19.80
CA ALA A 63 13.18 2.69 -19.87
C ALA A 63 14.40 3.47 -19.36
N VAL A 64 14.97 3.08 -18.20
CA VAL A 64 16.19 3.70 -17.66
C VAL A 64 17.38 3.57 -18.62
N ALA A 65 17.54 2.42 -19.26
CA ALA A 65 18.63 2.20 -20.23
C ALA A 65 18.47 3.08 -21.48
N VAL A 66 17.24 3.20 -22.01
CA VAL A 66 16.94 4.00 -23.22
C VAL A 66 17.12 5.50 -22.95
N PHE A 67 16.63 5.98 -21.78
CA PHE A 67 16.74 7.38 -21.38
C PHE A 67 18.05 7.69 -20.64
N ASN A 68 19.02 6.79 -20.63
CA ASN A 68 20.27 6.98 -19.92
C ASN A 68 20.95 8.31 -20.30
N PRO A 69 21.16 9.23 -19.35
CA PRO A 69 21.79 10.52 -19.64
C PRO A 69 23.31 10.45 -19.72
N ILE A 70 23.94 9.39 -19.16
CA ILE A 70 25.39 9.20 -19.11
C ILE A 70 25.90 8.62 -20.45
N ILE A 71 25.18 7.63 -20.96
CA ILE A 71 25.47 7.00 -22.26
C ILE A 71 24.23 7.18 -23.13
N PRO A 72 24.06 8.38 -23.71
CA PRO A 72 22.84 8.70 -24.42
C PRO A 72 22.69 7.89 -25.72
N LEU A 73 21.51 7.30 -25.90
CA LEU A 73 21.16 6.69 -27.17
C LEU A 73 20.82 7.80 -28.18
N TYR A 74 21.53 7.82 -29.31
CA TYR A 74 21.27 8.78 -30.40
C TYR A 74 20.50 8.10 -31.54
N LEU A 75 19.20 8.29 -31.58
CA LEU A 75 18.38 7.92 -32.72
C LEU A 75 18.29 9.11 -33.68
N LYS A 76 18.59 8.91 -34.96
CA LYS A 76 18.52 9.95 -35.98
C LYS A 76 17.08 10.40 -36.30
N SER A 77 16.08 9.58 -35.94
CA SER A 77 14.67 9.85 -36.25
C SER A 77 13.94 10.49 -35.07
N ILE A 78 13.43 11.70 -35.26
CA ILE A 78 12.56 12.39 -34.29
C ILE A 78 11.28 11.59 -34.04
N ASN A 79 10.72 10.94 -35.06
CA ASN A 79 9.51 10.13 -34.92
C ASN A 79 9.74 8.90 -34.05
N ALA A 80 10.92 8.29 -34.13
CA ALA A 80 11.29 7.17 -33.25
C ALA A 80 11.31 7.63 -31.78
N TRP A 81 11.87 8.80 -31.47
CA TRP A 81 11.83 9.38 -30.12
C TRP A 81 10.42 9.65 -29.64
N ARG A 82 9.55 10.21 -30.47
CA ARG A 82 8.13 10.45 -30.11
C ARG A 82 7.41 9.15 -29.73
N ILE A 83 7.67 8.06 -30.45
CA ILE A 83 7.09 6.73 -30.13
C ILE A 83 7.64 6.21 -28.80
N ILE A 84 8.94 6.34 -28.56
CA ILE A 84 9.59 5.92 -27.32
C ILE A 84 9.03 6.71 -26.13
N ASP A 85 8.92 8.04 -26.25
CA ASP A 85 8.34 8.90 -25.21
C ASP A 85 6.90 8.50 -24.89
N LEU A 86 6.09 8.22 -25.94
CA LEU A 86 4.71 7.75 -25.77
C LEU A 86 4.65 6.41 -25.05
N MET A 87 5.49 5.44 -25.45
CA MET A 87 5.53 4.12 -24.81
C MET A 87 5.96 4.23 -23.34
N ALA A 88 6.95 5.05 -23.03
CA ALA A 88 7.39 5.30 -21.67
C ALA A 88 6.28 5.98 -20.85
N ALA A 89 5.60 6.99 -21.41
CA ALA A 89 4.48 7.67 -20.76
C ALA A 89 3.35 6.68 -20.43
N LEU A 90 2.97 5.83 -21.37
CA LEU A 90 1.93 4.82 -21.18
C LEU A 90 2.35 3.80 -20.12
N ALA A 91 3.59 3.30 -20.15
CA ALA A 91 4.09 2.36 -19.15
C ALA A 91 4.08 2.98 -17.73
N PHE A 92 4.57 4.22 -17.59
CA PHE A 92 4.57 4.94 -16.32
C PHE A 92 3.14 5.20 -15.84
N GLY A 93 2.27 5.72 -16.72
CA GLY A 93 0.88 6.03 -16.40
C GLY A 93 0.07 4.81 -15.98
N VAL A 94 0.15 3.70 -16.73
CA VAL A 94 -0.54 2.44 -16.40
C VAL A 94 -0.06 1.88 -15.06
N PHE A 95 1.25 1.91 -14.81
CA PHE A 95 1.80 1.43 -13.54
C PHE A 95 1.34 2.31 -12.38
N LEU A 96 1.41 3.64 -12.53
CA LEU A 96 0.96 4.57 -11.50
C LEU A 96 -0.53 4.44 -11.22
N TRP A 97 -1.34 4.29 -12.25
CA TRP A 97 -2.78 4.09 -12.09
C TRP A 97 -3.09 2.78 -11.37
N ARG A 98 -2.51 1.66 -11.83
CA ARG A 98 -2.93 0.32 -11.37
C ARG A 98 -2.28 -0.11 -10.05
N TYR A 99 -1.04 0.29 -9.79
CA TYR A 99 -0.25 -0.22 -8.67
C TYR A 99 0.01 0.79 -7.58
N TYR A 100 0.10 2.07 -7.91
CA TYR A 100 0.32 3.10 -6.90
C TYR A 100 -0.93 3.38 -6.07
N ASP A 101 -2.12 3.18 -6.66
CA ASP A 101 -3.41 3.32 -5.97
C ASP A 101 -3.64 2.23 -4.91
N TYR A 102 -2.99 1.07 -5.07
CA TYR A 102 -3.05 -0.03 -4.10
C TYR A 102 -2.44 0.35 -2.73
N TYR A 103 -1.35 1.09 -2.70
CA TYR A 103 -0.73 1.58 -1.46
C TYR A 103 -1.51 2.74 -0.84
N GLY A 104 -2.09 3.60 -1.66
CA GLY A 104 -2.97 4.67 -1.20
C GLY A 104 -4.21 4.14 -0.50
N LYS A 105 -4.78 3.05 -1.00
CA LYS A 105 -5.96 2.40 -0.39
C LYS A 105 -5.65 1.78 0.97
N GLY A 106 -4.50 1.15 1.15
CA GLY A 106 -4.05 0.63 2.45
C GLY A 106 -3.97 1.74 3.49
N TYR A 107 -3.22 2.79 3.21
CA TYR A 107 -3.09 3.95 4.11
C TYR A 107 -4.42 4.66 4.39
N GLN A 108 -5.29 4.78 3.38
CA GLN A 108 -6.63 5.36 3.58
C GLN A 108 -7.48 4.49 4.52
N PHE A 109 -7.36 3.16 4.40
CA PHE A 109 -8.07 2.23 5.27
C PHE A 109 -7.52 2.26 6.70
N GLU A 110 -6.21 2.35 6.89
CA GLU A 110 -5.60 2.58 8.21
C GLU A 110 -6.17 3.84 8.88
N ASN A 111 -6.22 4.96 8.13
CA ASN A 111 -6.79 6.21 8.67
C ASN A 111 -8.29 6.08 8.98
N TYR A 112 -9.03 5.33 8.18
CA TYR A 112 -10.42 5.03 8.45
C TYR A 112 -10.55 4.19 9.74
N ILE A 113 -9.77 3.13 9.91
CA ILE A 113 -9.77 2.33 11.15
C ILE A 113 -9.42 3.22 12.35
N ALA A 114 -8.38 4.05 12.25
CA ALA A 114 -8.03 4.98 13.33
C ALA A 114 -9.19 5.91 13.70
N SER A 115 -10.01 6.34 12.74
CA SER A 115 -11.17 7.21 12.99
C SER A 115 -12.32 6.54 13.73
N LEU A 116 -12.38 5.20 13.73
CA LEU A 116 -13.37 4.43 14.50
C LEU A 116 -13.05 4.38 16.00
N PHE A 117 -11.85 4.80 16.40
CA PHE A 117 -11.39 4.86 17.80
C PHE A 117 -11.30 6.32 18.26
N PRO A 118 -12.35 6.86 18.93
CA PRO A 118 -12.39 8.26 19.36
C PRO A 118 -11.23 8.60 20.29
N THR A 119 -10.57 9.74 20.06
CA THR A 119 -9.37 10.17 20.81
C THR A 119 -9.63 10.52 22.28
N ASN A 120 -10.88 10.77 22.65
CA ASN A 120 -11.32 10.96 24.04
C ASN A 120 -11.48 9.63 24.81
N VAL A 121 -11.48 8.50 24.11
CA VAL A 121 -11.62 7.14 24.68
C VAL A 121 -10.33 6.34 24.49
N TRP A 122 -9.66 6.50 23.36
CA TRP A 122 -8.51 5.72 22.94
C TRP A 122 -7.31 6.58 22.61
N VAL A 123 -6.13 6.10 22.99
CA VAL A 123 -4.84 6.65 22.57
C VAL A 123 -4.16 5.65 21.66
N ILE A 124 -3.65 6.12 20.52
CA ILE A 124 -2.74 5.33 19.69
C ILE A 124 -1.38 5.32 20.40
N ALA A 125 -1.09 4.22 21.08
CA ALA A 125 0.15 4.03 21.84
C ALA A 125 1.35 3.79 20.91
N ASP A 126 1.12 3.09 19.79
CA ASP A 126 2.11 2.89 18.72
C ASP A 126 1.42 2.85 17.36
N LYS A 127 2.09 3.39 16.37
CA LYS A 127 1.72 3.30 14.96
C LYS A 127 2.92 2.88 14.15
N THR A 128 2.86 1.69 13.60
CA THR A 128 3.91 1.19 12.72
C THR A 128 3.99 2.06 11.48
N ARG A 129 5.08 2.81 11.36
CA ARG A 129 5.38 3.58 10.17
C ARG A 129 6.14 2.70 9.21
N ASP A 130 5.66 2.58 7.98
CA ASP A 130 6.32 1.88 6.87
C ASP A 130 7.67 2.50 6.48
N PHE A 131 8.55 2.75 7.47
CA PHE A 131 9.90 3.25 7.25
C PHE A 131 10.83 2.23 6.61
N SER A 132 10.51 0.94 6.75
CA SER A 132 11.24 -0.13 6.06
C SER A 132 11.17 -0.02 4.54
N ARG A 133 10.13 0.65 4.01
CA ARG A 133 9.98 0.93 2.58
C ARG A 133 10.95 2.02 2.08
N ILE A 134 11.46 2.86 2.97
CA ILE A 134 12.39 3.95 2.64
C ILE A 134 13.84 3.55 2.97
N LEU A 135 14.04 2.79 4.03
CA LEU A 135 15.34 2.34 4.49
C LEU A 135 15.51 0.86 4.14
N LYS A 136 16.49 0.52 3.32
CA LYS A 136 16.86 -0.79 2.75
C LYS A 136 17.10 -1.94 3.75
N ARG A 137 16.59 -1.89 4.98
CA ARG A 137 16.72 -2.95 6.00
C ARG A 137 15.34 -3.47 6.36
N PRO A 138 15.13 -4.79 6.52
CA PRO A 138 13.97 -5.29 7.22
C PRO A 138 14.03 -4.73 8.63
N VAL A 139 13.20 -3.74 8.91
CA VAL A 139 13.08 -3.17 10.24
C VAL A 139 12.13 -4.08 11.00
N GLU A 140 12.37 -4.26 12.29
CA GLU A 140 11.51 -5.03 13.20
C GLU A 140 10.01 -4.63 13.08
N SER A 141 9.75 -3.40 12.65
CA SER A 141 8.41 -2.87 12.34
C SER A 141 7.63 -3.63 11.25
N ASP A 142 8.30 -4.33 10.30
CA ASP A 142 7.61 -5.13 9.25
C ASP A 142 6.89 -6.36 9.83
N THR A 143 7.17 -6.69 11.08
CA THR A 143 6.59 -7.82 11.83
C THR A 143 5.53 -7.37 12.84
N HIS A 144 5.33 -6.06 12.98
CA HIS A 144 4.37 -5.47 13.93
C HIS A 144 3.03 -5.17 13.25
N PRO A 145 1.90 -5.24 13.98
CA PRO A 145 0.61 -4.73 13.51
C PRO A 145 0.64 -3.23 13.25
N ASP A 146 -0.29 -2.73 12.44
CA ASP A 146 -0.34 -1.32 12.01
C ASP A 146 -0.55 -0.34 13.17
N PHE A 147 -1.35 -0.71 14.16
CA PHE A 147 -1.67 0.12 15.34
C PHE A 147 -1.61 -0.66 16.64
N THR A 148 -1.26 0.05 17.70
CA THR A 148 -1.53 -0.36 19.08
C THR A 148 -2.38 0.71 19.75
N PHE A 149 -3.56 0.33 20.23
CA PHE A 149 -4.50 1.19 20.93
C PHE A 149 -4.49 0.92 22.42
N ARG A 150 -4.64 1.98 23.23
CA ARG A 150 -4.80 1.89 24.69
C ARG A 150 -6.08 2.64 25.09
N HIS A 151 -6.97 1.98 25.79
CA HIS A 151 -8.15 2.60 26.37
C HIS A 151 -7.78 3.51 27.53
N ILE A 152 -8.22 4.77 27.51
CA ILE A 152 -7.78 5.80 28.48
C ILE A 152 -8.19 5.43 29.90
N LYS A 153 -9.44 5.02 30.12
CA LYS A 153 -9.97 4.76 31.45
C LYS A 153 -9.53 3.43 32.05
N THR A 154 -9.51 2.35 31.25
CA THR A 154 -9.24 1.00 31.76
C THR A 154 -7.79 0.56 31.61
N GLY A 155 -6.99 1.27 30.80
CA GLY A 155 -5.63 0.89 30.47
C GLY A 155 -5.52 -0.35 29.57
N LYS A 156 -6.63 -0.98 29.14
CA LYS A 156 -6.61 -2.13 28.23
C LYS A 156 -5.90 -1.77 26.93
N ILE A 157 -5.01 -2.65 26.48
CA ILE A 157 -4.19 -2.46 25.28
C ILE A 157 -4.46 -3.61 24.31
N PHE A 158 -4.53 -3.29 23.00
CA PHE A 158 -4.60 -4.28 21.93
C PHE A 158 -3.94 -3.73 20.66
N ALA A 159 -3.59 -4.62 19.74
CA ALA A 159 -3.03 -4.21 18.44
C ALA A 159 -3.97 -4.59 17.29
N VAL A 160 -3.86 -3.86 16.19
CA VAL A 160 -4.70 -4.02 15.00
C VAL A 160 -3.84 -4.04 13.75
N GLU A 161 -3.98 -5.08 12.95
CA GLU A 161 -3.53 -5.14 11.56
C GLU A 161 -4.68 -4.74 10.64
N CYS A 162 -4.43 -3.88 9.67
CA CYS A 162 -5.43 -3.36 8.74
C CYS A 162 -5.31 -4.01 7.36
N LYS A 163 -6.41 -4.54 6.84
CA LYS A 163 -6.45 -5.21 5.55
C LYS A 163 -7.63 -4.74 4.71
N TYR A 164 -7.35 -4.00 3.64
CA TYR A 164 -8.40 -3.58 2.71
C TYR A 164 -8.45 -4.45 1.47
N ARG A 165 -9.66 -4.78 1.02
CA ARG A 165 -9.94 -5.49 -0.24
C ARG A 165 -11.09 -4.82 -0.98
N SER A 166 -10.96 -4.64 -2.29
CA SER A 166 -12.05 -4.09 -3.10
C SER A 166 -13.20 -5.10 -3.27
N TYR A 167 -12.92 -6.38 -3.15
CA TYR A 167 -13.88 -7.49 -3.25
C TYR A 167 -13.28 -8.76 -2.63
N PHE A 168 -14.13 -9.76 -2.34
CA PHE A 168 -13.69 -11.08 -1.93
C PHE A 168 -13.09 -11.84 -3.12
N TYR A 169 -11.85 -12.29 -2.97
CA TYR A 169 -11.21 -13.15 -3.95
C TYR A 169 -11.54 -14.62 -3.65
N LYS A 170 -12.08 -15.35 -4.66
CA LYS A 170 -12.52 -16.75 -4.49
C LYS A 170 -13.45 -16.96 -3.27
N GLY A 171 -14.35 -16.02 -3.02
CA GLY A 171 -15.31 -16.07 -1.92
C GLY A 171 -14.71 -15.79 -0.54
N GLY A 172 -13.54 -15.17 -0.44
CA GLY A 172 -12.93 -14.87 0.85
C GLY A 172 -11.77 -13.88 0.77
N VAL A 173 -10.97 -13.83 1.83
CA VAL A 173 -9.81 -12.97 1.97
C VAL A 173 -8.55 -13.83 2.10
N GLU A 174 -7.57 -13.56 1.23
CA GLU A 174 -6.28 -14.22 1.28
C GLU A 174 -5.49 -13.80 2.51
N TRP A 175 -4.97 -14.80 3.23
CA TRP A 175 -4.17 -14.63 4.43
C TRP A 175 -2.75 -15.18 4.25
N ASP A 176 -1.76 -14.38 4.60
CA ASP A 176 -0.36 -14.78 4.62
C ASP A 176 -0.03 -15.37 6.02
N LYS A 177 0.14 -16.70 6.08
CA LYS A 177 0.45 -17.41 7.34
C LYS A 177 1.72 -16.89 8.01
N ARG A 178 2.74 -16.54 7.23
CA ARG A 178 3.99 -16.01 7.77
C ARG A 178 3.77 -14.68 8.51
N LYS A 179 2.89 -13.83 8.00
CA LYS A 179 2.49 -12.61 8.72
C LYS A 179 1.72 -12.94 9.99
N GLY A 180 0.82 -13.92 9.93
CA GLY A 180 0.08 -14.40 11.10
C GLY A 180 0.99 -14.89 12.21
N GLU A 181 2.04 -15.64 11.87
CA GLU A 181 3.07 -16.10 12.83
C GLU A 181 3.82 -14.93 13.47
N ASN A 182 4.21 -13.93 12.69
CA ASN A 182 4.85 -12.72 13.19
C ASN A 182 3.97 -11.98 14.20
N TYR A 183 2.67 -11.81 13.86
CA TYR A 183 1.71 -11.15 14.77
C TYR A 183 1.43 -11.98 16.03
N ALA A 184 1.43 -13.31 15.94
CA ALA A 184 1.32 -14.19 17.10
C ALA A 184 2.57 -14.08 18.00
N MET A 185 3.77 -13.94 17.44
CA MET A 185 4.98 -13.66 18.21
C MET A 185 4.91 -12.29 18.89
N TYR A 186 4.44 -11.27 18.16
CA TYR A 186 4.21 -9.94 18.72
C TYR A 186 3.22 -9.96 19.89
N SER A 187 2.08 -10.62 19.72
CA SER A 187 1.06 -10.81 20.77
C SER A 187 1.65 -11.44 22.04
N ARG A 188 2.43 -12.52 21.90
CA ARG A 188 3.08 -13.20 23.02
C ARG A 188 4.14 -12.34 23.69
N LYS A 189 5.01 -11.68 22.92
CA LYS A 189 6.08 -10.80 23.42
C LYS A 189 5.53 -9.66 24.26
N HIS A 190 4.45 -9.03 23.79
CA HIS A 190 3.86 -7.83 24.40
C HIS A 190 2.67 -8.15 25.33
N LYS A 191 2.24 -9.41 25.42
CA LYS A 191 1.11 -9.88 26.25
C LYS A 191 -0.18 -9.11 25.98
N LEU A 192 -0.48 -8.86 24.70
CA LEU A 192 -1.67 -8.12 24.28
C LEU A 192 -2.38 -8.84 23.12
N PRO A 193 -3.72 -8.75 23.01
CA PRO A 193 -4.46 -9.34 21.92
C PRO A 193 -4.18 -8.59 20.62
N VAL A 194 -4.16 -9.32 19.51
CA VAL A 194 -4.03 -8.77 18.15
C VAL A 194 -5.31 -9.06 17.38
N PHE A 195 -5.84 -8.05 16.73
CA PHE A 195 -7.00 -8.13 15.83
C PHE A 195 -6.59 -7.85 14.39
N VAL A 196 -7.34 -8.41 13.46
CA VAL A 196 -7.23 -8.11 12.04
C VAL A 196 -8.51 -7.40 11.62
N ALA A 197 -8.41 -6.12 11.30
CA ALA A 197 -9.48 -5.33 10.73
C ALA A 197 -9.49 -5.49 9.21
N ILE A 198 -10.58 -6.01 8.65
CA ILE A 198 -10.74 -6.23 7.20
C ILE A 198 -11.85 -5.35 6.68
N GLY A 199 -11.51 -4.42 5.78
CA GLY A 199 -12.48 -3.64 5.03
C GLY A 199 -12.67 -4.23 3.63
N VAL A 200 -13.92 -4.43 3.23
CA VAL A 200 -14.29 -4.88 1.89
C VAL A 200 -15.26 -3.90 1.27
N GLY A 201 -15.06 -3.55 0.00
CA GLY A 201 -15.93 -2.67 -0.75
C GLY A 201 -15.18 -1.78 -1.72
N ARG A 202 -15.90 -0.85 -2.37
CA ARG A 202 -15.35 0.01 -3.42
C ARG A 202 -14.42 1.10 -2.89
N SER A 203 -14.65 1.56 -1.65
CA SER A 203 -13.90 2.67 -1.03
C SER A 203 -13.16 2.22 0.22
N SER A 204 -11.85 2.45 0.25
CA SER A 204 -11.02 2.20 1.44
C SER A 204 -11.25 3.21 2.58
N LYS A 205 -11.81 4.39 2.27
CA LYS A 205 -12.17 5.41 3.25
C LYS A 205 -13.52 5.16 3.92
N ASN A 206 -14.35 4.33 3.31
CA ASN A 206 -15.66 3.94 3.81
C ASN A 206 -16.01 2.60 3.19
N PRO A 207 -15.50 1.49 3.73
CA PRO A 207 -15.77 0.15 3.21
C PRO A 207 -17.26 -0.18 3.39
N GLU A 208 -17.79 -0.97 2.48
CA GLU A 208 -19.18 -1.44 2.54
C GLU A 208 -19.37 -2.43 3.69
N ARG A 209 -18.33 -3.20 4.00
CA ARG A 209 -18.32 -4.19 5.08
C ARG A 209 -17.03 -4.09 5.87
N LEU A 210 -17.13 -4.21 7.18
CA LEU A 210 -16.02 -4.21 8.13
C LEU A 210 -16.08 -5.46 8.99
N PHE A 211 -14.95 -6.16 9.08
CA PHE A 211 -14.77 -7.31 9.95
C PHE A 211 -13.65 -7.02 10.94
N PHE A 212 -13.91 -7.33 12.22
CA PHE A 212 -12.91 -7.16 13.27
C PHE A 212 -12.64 -8.51 13.93
N CYS A 213 -11.61 -9.20 13.44
CA CYS A 213 -11.36 -10.61 13.74
C CYS A 213 -10.20 -10.76 14.72
N PRO A 214 -10.32 -11.56 15.78
CA PRO A 214 -9.17 -11.95 16.58
C PRO A 214 -8.18 -12.76 15.71
N LEU A 215 -6.87 -12.56 15.95
CA LEU A 215 -5.82 -13.19 15.15
C LEU A 215 -5.91 -14.73 15.12
N GLU A 216 -6.40 -15.33 16.21
CA GLU A 216 -6.57 -16.76 16.34
C GLU A 216 -7.51 -17.34 15.28
N ALA A 217 -8.52 -16.56 14.85
CA ALA A 217 -9.44 -16.98 13.80
C ALA A 217 -8.72 -17.22 12.45
N PHE A 218 -7.59 -16.57 12.23
CA PHE A 218 -6.77 -16.71 11.03
C PHE A 218 -5.71 -17.80 11.15
N ASN A 219 -5.11 -17.95 12.31
CA ASN A 219 -4.02 -18.92 12.52
C ASN A 219 -4.51 -20.36 12.53
N ASN A 220 -5.79 -20.58 12.84
CA ASN A 220 -6.42 -21.90 12.86
C ASN A 220 -6.95 -22.32 11.49
N SER A 221 -6.94 -21.43 10.48
CA SER A 221 -7.38 -21.79 9.14
C SER A 221 -6.38 -22.71 8.43
N ARG A 222 -6.87 -23.86 7.95
CA ARG A 222 -6.07 -24.77 7.10
C ARG A 222 -5.75 -24.20 5.73
N TYR A 223 -6.53 -23.21 5.27
CA TYR A 223 -6.46 -22.65 3.93
C TYR A 223 -5.86 -21.24 3.94
N PRO A 224 -5.16 -20.85 2.85
CA PRO A 224 -4.66 -19.49 2.69
C PRO A 224 -5.78 -18.46 2.44
N ILE A 225 -7.02 -18.89 2.28
CA ILE A 225 -8.20 -18.05 2.06
C ILE A 225 -9.19 -18.33 3.18
N ILE A 226 -9.58 -17.29 3.92
CA ILE A 226 -10.63 -17.33 4.92
C ILE A 226 -11.92 -16.95 4.22
N ARG A 227 -12.91 -17.84 4.27
CA ARG A 227 -14.15 -17.66 3.56
C ARG A 227 -15.01 -16.56 4.18
N GLU A 228 -15.80 -15.89 3.35
CA GLU A 228 -16.74 -14.87 3.80
C GLU A 228 -17.65 -15.36 4.93
N GLU A 229 -18.13 -16.60 4.84
CA GLU A 229 -19.01 -17.23 5.85
C GLU A 229 -18.36 -17.28 7.24
N GLU A 230 -17.04 -17.57 7.28
CA GLU A 230 -16.26 -17.60 8.53
C GLU A 230 -16.07 -16.19 9.10
N LEU A 231 -16.01 -15.17 8.23
CA LEU A 231 -15.84 -13.77 8.61
C LEU A 231 -17.13 -13.14 9.14
N ARG A 232 -18.31 -13.60 8.71
CA ARG A 232 -19.62 -13.00 9.07
C ARG A 232 -19.84 -12.85 10.57
N ARG A 233 -19.36 -13.77 11.38
CA ARG A 233 -19.46 -13.69 12.84
C ARG A 233 -18.67 -12.51 13.45
N PHE A 234 -17.73 -11.97 12.72
CA PHE A 234 -16.89 -10.84 13.12
C PHE A 234 -17.27 -9.54 12.41
N GLU A 235 -18.37 -9.52 11.67
CA GLU A 235 -18.83 -8.32 10.98
C GLU A 235 -19.29 -7.28 11.97
N ARG A 236 -18.86 -6.02 11.72
CA ARG A 236 -19.19 -4.85 12.55
C ARG A 236 -19.80 -3.76 11.68
N ASP A 237 -20.60 -2.90 12.30
CA ASP A 237 -21.08 -1.72 11.60
C ASP A 237 -19.89 -0.82 11.23
N ALA A 238 -19.70 -0.64 9.93
CA ALA A 238 -18.61 0.18 9.38
C ALA A 238 -18.72 1.68 9.74
N ARG A 239 -19.86 2.12 10.30
CA ARG A 239 -20.09 3.53 10.67
C ARG A 239 -20.02 3.78 12.16
N LYS A 240 -20.04 2.72 12.97
CA LYS A 240 -20.05 2.81 14.42
C LYS A 240 -18.64 2.96 14.96
N GLN A 241 -18.43 3.96 15.82
CA GLN A 241 -17.19 4.09 16.58
C GLN A 241 -17.16 3.09 17.74
N PHE A 242 -15.96 2.58 18.04
CA PHE A 242 -15.74 1.70 19.18
C PHE A 242 -15.44 2.51 20.43
N THR A 243 -16.31 2.40 21.45
CA THR A 243 -16.16 3.10 22.72
C THR A 243 -15.71 2.21 23.86
N SER A 244 -15.75 0.89 23.66
CA SER A 244 -15.24 -0.11 24.60
C SER A 244 -14.52 -1.26 23.88
N PHE A 245 -13.75 -2.03 24.65
CA PHE A 245 -13.07 -3.22 24.14
C PHE A 245 -14.08 -4.33 23.79
N GLU A 246 -15.15 -4.42 24.55
CA GLU A 246 -16.21 -5.43 24.41
C GLU A 246 -16.94 -5.29 23.07
N GLU A 247 -17.18 -4.06 22.59
CA GLU A 247 -17.82 -3.81 21.28
C GLU A 247 -17.05 -4.38 20.07
N MET A 248 -15.75 -4.64 20.24
CA MET A 248 -14.95 -5.27 19.19
C MET A 248 -15.10 -6.80 19.18
N ILE A 249 -15.40 -7.40 20.34
CA ILE A 249 -15.39 -8.85 20.57
C ILE A 249 -16.82 -9.42 20.53
N GLU A 250 -17.77 -8.70 21.13
CA GLU A 250 -19.16 -9.13 21.24
C GLU A 250 -19.91 -8.94 19.91
N LYS A 251 -20.85 -9.88 19.65
CA LYS A 251 -21.81 -9.76 18.56
C LYS A 251 -22.89 -8.76 18.89
#